data_894b1cc69b290f5ad5d73b0d486809c7
#
_entry.id   894b1cc69b290f5ad5d73b0d486809c7
#
_cell.length_a   1.000
_cell.length_b   1.000
_cell.length_c   1.000
_cell.angle_alpha   90.00
_cell.angle_beta   90.00
_cell.angle_gamma   90.00
#
_symmetry.space_group_name_H-M   'P 1'
#
loop_
_entity.id
_entity.type
_entity.pdbx_description
1 polymer ?
#
loop_
_entity_poly.entity_id
_entity_poly.type
_entity_poly.pdbx_seq_one_letter_code
_entity_poly.pdbx_strand_id
1 'polypeptide(L)'
;AAKAQTLVIAEYRGITVADMTKLRNNARSNGVSLSVLKNTLARRAVAGSAFDVVADQMTGPLIYGFSEDAVAAAKVVAEFAKTNDKLVIRAGAYGGKALDVNGVKELASIPSKEVLLAQLLGLMQSPISRTARVLAALAEKRGAGAPAEAAAA
;
A
#
# COMPACT_ATOMS: atom_id res chain seq x y z
N ALA A 1 1.68 17.06 -9.82
CA ALA A 1 3.09 16.85 -9.47
C ALA A 1 3.51 17.65 -8.22
N ALA A 2 3.17 18.95 -8.13
CA ALA A 2 3.66 19.82 -7.04
C ALA A 2 3.22 19.39 -5.62
N LYS A 3 2.10 18.73 -5.47
CA LYS A 3 1.58 18.24 -4.15
C LYS A 3 1.80 16.74 -3.93
N ALA A 4 2.14 15.99 -4.98
CA ALA A 4 2.30 14.55 -4.89
C ALA A 4 3.61 14.20 -4.18
N GLN A 5 3.56 13.26 -3.25
CA GLN A 5 4.74 12.69 -2.58
C GLN A 5 5.26 11.47 -3.32
N THR A 6 4.40 10.75 -4.02
CA THR A 6 4.73 9.51 -4.73
C THR A 6 4.29 9.59 -6.18
N LEU A 7 5.17 9.14 -7.05
CA LEU A 7 4.92 8.91 -8.47
C LEU A 7 5.18 7.44 -8.79
N VAL A 8 4.22 6.79 -9.42
CA VAL A 8 4.40 5.41 -9.94
C VAL A 8 4.15 5.42 -11.44
N ILE A 9 5.03 4.77 -12.16
CA ILE A 9 4.99 4.66 -13.61
C ILE A 9 4.75 3.20 -13.97
N ALA A 10 3.69 2.94 -14.72
CA ALA A 10 3.39 1.61 -15.21
C ALA A 10 3.09 1.62 -16.72
N GLU A 11 3.46 0.55 -17.40
CA GLU A 11 3.12 0.32 -18.80
C GLU A 11 1.78 -0.37 -18.89
N TYR A 12 0.87 0.14 -19.73
CA TYR A 12 -0.50 -0.37 -19.86
C TYR A 12 -0.78 -1.03 -21.22
N ARG A 13 0.23 -1.54 -21.87
CA ARG A 13 0.10 -2.11 -23.23
C ARG A 13 -0.84 -3.32 -23.24
N GLY A 14 -1.92 -3.22 -24.03
CA GLY A 14 -2.87 -4.33 -24.23
C GLY A 14 -3.95 -4.48 -23.15
N ILE A 15 -4.12 -3.49 -22.27
CA ILE A 15 -5.22 -3.46 -21.29
C ILE A 15 -6.54 -3.13 -22.00
N THR A 16 -7.64 -3.76 -21.56
CA THR A 16 -8.98 -3.46 -22.07
C THR A 16 -9.52 -2.15 -21.48
N VAL A 17 -10.45 -1.50 -22.18
CA VAL A 17 -11.10 -0.28 -21.69
C VAL A 17 -11.85 -0.53 -20.37
N ALA A 18 -12.48 -1.70 -20.25
CA ALA A 18 -13.19 -2.09 -19.02
C ALA A 18 -12.24 -2.17 -17.81
N ASP A 19 -11.07 -2.80 -17.99
CA ASP A 19 -10.07 -2.93 -16.93
C ASP A 19 -9.44 -1.59 -16.59
N MET A 20 -9.18 -0.73 -17.59
CA MET A 20 -8.71 0.62 -17.35
C MET A 20 -9.71 1.46 -16.56
N THR A 21 -11.00 1.26 -16.81
CA THR A 21 -12.06 1.96 -16.05
C THR A 21 -12.12 1.47 -14.61
N LYS A 22 -11.99 0.16 -14.38
CA LYS A 22 -11.89 -0.41 -13.03
C LYS A 22 -10.68 0.14 -12.28
N LEU A 23 -9.51 0.18 -12.94
CA LEU A 23 -8.29 0.75 -12.35
C LEU A 23 -8.48 2.22 -11.96
N ARG A 24 -9.08 3.03 -12.81
CA ARG A 24 -9.36 4.44 -12.52
C ARG A 24 -10.34 4.64 -11.37
N ASN A 25 -11.39 3.80 -11.30
CA ASN A 25 -12.34 3.86 -10.19
C ASN A 25 -11.68 3.48 -8.87
N ASN A 26 -10.87 2.42 -8.87
CA ASN A 26 -10.08 2.01 -7.71
C ASN A 26 -9.07 3.08 -7.28
N ALA A 27 -8.44 3.75 -8.22
CA ALA A 27 -7.52 4.83 -7.95
C ALA A 27 -8.22 6.03 -7.29
N ARG A 28 -9.38 6.43 -7.82
CA ARG A 28 -10.17 7.53 -7.27
C ARG A 28 -10.65 7.25 -5.84
N SER A 29 -11.09 6.03 -5.54
CA SER A 29 -11.52 5.66 -4.19
C SER A 29 -10.37 5.70 -3.18
N ASN A 30 -9.12 5.51 -3.63
CA ASN A 30 -7.92 5.56 -2.79
C ASN A 30 -7.16 6.90 -2.87
N GLY A 31 -7.77 7.95 -3.42
CA GLY A 31 -7.15 9.28 -3.53
C GLY A 31 -5.95 9.36 -4.48
N VAL A 32 -5.84 8.40 -5.41
CA VAL A 32 -4.77 8.34 -6.42
C VAL A 32 -5.24 8.95 -7.72
N SER A 33 -4.49 9.91 -8.25
CA SER A 33 -4.73 10.51 -9.57
C SER A 33 -3.98 9.72 -10.64
N LEU A 34 -4.71 8.99 -11.48
CA LEU A 34 -4.15 8.27 -12.63
C LEU A 34 -4.36 9.05 -13.92
N SER A 35 -3.29 9.32 -14.62
CA SER A 35 -3.32 10.06 -15.90
C SER A 35 -2.40 9.41 -16.92
N VAL A 36 -2.85 9.41 -18.17
CA VAL A 36 -2.01 9.07 -19.32
C VAL A 36 -1.56 10.37 -19.95
N LEU A 37 -0.29 10.63 -19.94
CA LEU A 37 0.31 11.88 -20.38
C LEU A 37 1.30 11.62 -21.53
N LYS A 38 1.52 12.62 -22.36
CA LYS A 38 2.58 12.57 -23.36
C LYS A 38 3.94 12.62 -22.68
N ASN A 39 4.80 11.64 -22.91
CA ASN A 39 6.09 11.48 -22.22
C ASN A 39 6.97 12.75 -22.31
N THR A 40 6.97 13.44 -23.43
CA THR A 40 7.73 14.70 -23.61
C THR A 40 7.25 15.81 -22.69
N LEU A 41 5.93 15.91 -22.45
CA LEU A 41 5.35 16.88 -21.54
C LEU A 41 5.58 16.46 -20.09
N ALA A 42 5.45 15.16 -19.80
CA ALA A 42 5.74 14.61 -18.47
C ALA A 42 7.18 14.90 -18.05
N ARG A 43 8.16 14.62 -18.91
CA ARG A 43 9.58 14.94 -18.66
C ARG A 43 9.81 16.43 -18.37
N ARG A 44 9.21 17.32 -19.15
CA ARG A 44 9.33 18.77 -18.90
C ARG A 44 8.70 19.19 -17.58
N ALA A 45 7.58 18.57 -17.20
CA ALA A 45 6.89 18.88 -15.94
C ALA A 45 7.61 18.34 -14.71
N VAL A 46 8.42 17.30 -14.87
CA VAL A 46 9.18 16.64 -13.82
C VAL A 46 10.58 17.25 -13.67
N ALA A 47 11.10 17.86 -14.73
CA ALA A 47 12.40 18.53 -14.73
C ALA A 47 12.44 19.60 -13.61
N GLY A 48 13.47 19.51 -12.76
CA GLY A 48 13.65 20.38 -11.59
C GLY A 48 12.76 20.06 -10.38
N SER A 49 11.98 18.97 -10.43
CA SER A 49 11.24 18.47 -9.27
C SER A 49 11.92 17.25 -8.65
N ALA A 50 11.44 16.83 -7.47
CA ALA A 50 11.93 15.61 -6.80
C ALA A 50 11.75 14.32 -7.64
N PHE A 51 11.01 14.38 -8.75
CA PHE A 51 10.73 13.26 -9.64
C PHE A 51 11.62 13.20 -10.88
N ASP A 52 12.58 14.10 -11.02
CA ASP A 52 13.51 14.16 -12.15
C ASP A 52 14.34 12.85 -12.33
N VAL A 53 14.59 12.18 -11.20
CA VAL A 53 15.33 10.91 -11.13
C VAL A 53 14.70 9.79 -11.99
N VAL A 54 13.41 9.90 -12.35
CA VAL A 54 12.68 8.89 -13.13
C VAL A 54 12.47 9.32 -14.59
N ALA A 55 12.98 10.48 -14.99
CA ALA A 55 12.79 11.04 -16.33
C ALA A 55 13.31 10.11 -17.43
N ASP A 56 14.45 9.41 -17.20
CA ASP A 56 15.05 8.49 -18.17
C ASP A 56 14.19 7.25 -18.43
N GLN A 57 13.36 6.85 -17.47
CA GLN A 57 12.47 5.69 -17.59
C GLN A 57 11.13 5.99 -18.24
N MET A 58 10.86 7.25 -18.58
CA MET A 58 9.62 7.69 -19.22
C MET A 58 9.65 7.40 -20.74
N THR A 59 9.64 6.10 -21.12
CA THR A 59 9.62 5.64 -22.51
C THR A 59 8.50 4.62 -22.73
N GLY A 60 7.76 4.75 -23.83
CA GLY A 60 6.67 3.84 -24.17
C GLY A 60 5.26 4.32 -23.74
N PRO A 61 4.26 3.43 -23.80
CA PRO A 61 2.88 3.72 -23.39
C PRO A 61 2.76 3.66 -21.87
N LEU A 62 2.87 4.80 -21.21
CA LEU A 62 2.93 4.89 -19.75
C LEU A 62 1.67 5.52 -19.15
N ILE A 63 1.28 4.99 -18.02
CA ILE A 63 0.32 5.59 -17.09
C ILE A 63 1.08 6.10 -15.86
N TYR A 64 0.71 7.29 -15.44
CA TYR A 64 1.31 7.98 -14.30
C TYR A 64 0.31 8.01 -13.15
N GLY A 65 0.69 7.44 -12.01
CA GLY A 65 -0.07 7.49 -10.78
C GLY A 65 0.57 8.46 -9.80
N PHE A 66 -0.17 9.50 -9.44
CA PHE A 66 0.25 10.49 -8.44
C PHE A 66 -0.58 10.32 -7.17
N SER A 67 0.07 10.37 -6.01
CA SER A 67 -0.62 10.36 -4.73
C SER A 67 0.04 11.32 -3.74
N GLU A 68 -0.78 11.90 -2.87
CA GLU A 68 -0.31 12.62 -1.68
C GLU A 68 0.16 11.65 -0.62
N ASP A 69 -0.45 10.44 -0.55
CA ASP A 69 0.00 9.36 0.31
C ASP A 69 1.21 8.63 -0.27
N ALA A 70 2.17 8.34 0.59
CA ALA A 70 3.40 7.64 0.21
C ALA A 70 3.16 6.26 -0.42
N VAL A 71 2.10 5.57 -0.04
CA VAL A 71 1.88 4.13 -0.32
C VAL A 71 0.69 3.89 -1.25
N ALA A 72 -0.30 4.79 -1.27
CA ALA A 72 -1.57 4.56 -1.95
C ALA A 72 -1.39 4.29 -3.45
N ALA A 73 -0.57 5.09 -4.16
CA ALA A 73 -0.32 4.90 -5.59
C ALA A 73 0.35 3.55 -5.89
N ALA A 74 1.36 3.18 -5.10
CA ALA A 74 2.06 1.91 -5.27
C ALA A 74 1.13 0.71 -5.01
N LYS A 75 0.29 0.81 -3.98
CA LYS A 75 -0.64 -0.25 -3.60
C LYS A 75 -1.69 -0.51 -4.68
N VAL A 76 -2.37 0.53 -5.17
CA VAL A 76 -3.39 0.40 -6.22
C VAL A 76 -2.81 -0.19 -7.50
N VAL A 77 -1.63 0.29 -7.92
CA VAL A 77 -0.98 -0.21 -9.14
C VAL A 77 -0.48 -1.64 -8.97
N ALA A 78 0.12 -1.98 -7.82
CA ALA A 78 0.63 -3.33 -7.56
C ALA A 78 -0.49 -4.35 -7.37
N GLU A 79 -1.60 -3.99 -6.73
CA GLU A 79 -2.76 -4.85 -6.57
C GLU A 79 -3.41 -5.16 -7.91
N PHE A 80 -3.54 -4.16 -8.76
CA PHE A 80 -4.06 -4.35 -10.11
C PHE A 80 -3.10 -5.15 -10.99
N ALA A 81 -1.79 -4.96 -10.87
CA ALA A 81 -0.77 -5.73 -11.60
C ALA A 81 -0.78 -7.23 -11.22
N LYS A 82 -1.22 -7.59 -10.01
CA LYS A 82 -1.43 -9.00 -9.61
C LYS A 82 -2.63 -9.63 -10.31
N THR A 83 -3.64 -8.83 -10.64
CA THR A 83 -4.87 -9.29 -11.28
C THR A 83 -4.76 -9.29 -12.81
N ASN A 84 -3.95 -8.38 -13.35
CA ASN A 84 -3.76 -8.18 -14.79
C ASN A 84 -2.27 -8.14 -15.14
N ASP A 85 -1.77 -9.19 -15.75
CA ASP A 85 -0.38 -9.32 -16.22
C ASP A 85 0.01 -8.30 -17.32
N LYS A 86 -0.97 -7.62 -17.90
CA LYS A 86 -0.77 -6.60 -18.93
C LYS A 86 -0.33 -5.25 -18.38
N LEU A 87 -0.49 -5.02 -17.08
CA LEU A 87 0.01 -3.84 -16.38
C LEU A 87 1.38 -4.14 -15.80
N VAL A 88 2.42 -3.59 -16.40
CA VAL A 88 3.79 -3.80 -15.96
C VAL A 88 4.29 -2.55 -15.24
N ILE A 89 4.65 -2.69 -13.98
CA ILE A 89 5.29 -1.60 -13.21
C ILE A 89 6.70 -1.41 -13.76
N ARG A 90 7.05 -0.18 -14.14
CA ARG A 90 8.38 0.16 -14.67
C ARG A 90 9.25 0.77 -13.59
N ALA A 91 8.73 1.78 -12.93
CA ALA A 91 9.46 2.53 -11.92
C ALA A 91 8.52 3.29 -11.00
N GLY A 92 9.08 3.77 -9.91
CA GLY A 92 8.43 4.72 -9.04
C GLY A 92 9.42 5.78 -8.55
N ALA A 93 8.90 6.85 -7.99
CA ALA A 93 9.69 7.83 -7.27
C ALA A 93 8.98 8.19 -5.97
N TYR A 94 9.73 8.23 -4.89
CA TYR A 94 9.26 8.63 -3.57
C TYR A 94 10.31 9.51 -2.90
N GLY A 95 9.92 10.72 -2.49
CA GLY A 95 10.79 11.63 -1.75
C GLY A 95 12.11 11.95 -2.47
N GLY A 96 12.14 12.03 -3.82
CA GLY A 96 13.34 12.30 -4.60
C GLY A 96 14.24 11.08 -4.85
N LYS A 97 13.82 9.89 -4.43
CA LYS A 97 14.53 8.63 -4.72
C LYS A 97 13.81 7.85 -5.81
N ALA A 98 14.55 7.39 -6.81
CA ALA A 98 14.03 6.45 -7.79
C ALA A 98 13.85 5.08 -7.13
N LEU A 99 12.74 4.43 -7.42
CA LEU A 99 12.41 3.09 -6.98
C LEU A 99 12.27 2.18 -8.18
N ASP A 100 12.97 1.06 -8.12
CA ASP A 100 12.81 -0.03 -9.06
C ASP A 100 11.50 -0.79 -8.82
N VAL A 101 11.18 -1.69 -9.70
CA VAL A 101 9.99 -2.56 -9.61
C VAL A 101 9.87 -3.24 -8.25
N ASN A 102 10.98 -3.71 -7.68
CA ASN A 102 11.01 -4.34 -6.35
C ASN A 102 10.71 -3.32 -5.25
N GLY A 103 11.30 -2.13 -5.31
CA GLY A 103 11.03 -1.05 -4.36
C GLY A 103 9.57 -0.59 -4.38
N VAL A 104 8.93 -0.54 -5.56
CA VAL A 104 7.49 -0.24 -5.66
C VAL A 104 6.64 -1.36 -5.06
N LYS A 105 7.04 -2.64 -5.23
CA LYS A 105 6.36 -3.77 -4.59
C LYS A 105 6.52 -3.76 -3.07
N GLU A 106 7.69 -3.40 -2.57
CA GLU A 106 7.93 -3.22 -1.14
C GLU A 106 7.07 -2.10 -0.56
N LEU A 107 7.02 -0.94 -1.21
CA LEU A 107 6.09 0.14 -0.83
C LEU A 107 4.63 -0.32 -0.83
N ALA A 108 4.22 -1.11 -1.82
CA ALA A 108 2.86 -1.63 -1.90
C ALA A 108 2.54 -2.63 -0.77
N SER A 109 3.54 -3.28 -0.19
CA SER A 109 3.37 -4.19 0.96
C SER A 109 3.13 -3.46 2.28
N ILE A 110 3.49 -2.18 2.36
CA ILE A 110 3.31 -1.36 3.56
C ILE A 110 1.82 -1.03 3.73
N PRO A 111 1.22 -1.28 4.90
CA PRO A 111 -0.16 -0.91 5.17
C PRO A 111 -0.39 0.61 5.11
N SER A 112 -1.65 1.04 5.00
CA SER A 112 -1.99 2.46 5.06
C SER A 112 -1.63 3.06 6.43
N LYS A 113 -1.47 4.38 6.49
CA LYS A 113 -1.13 5.10 7.73
C LYS A 113 -2.09 4.75 8.88
N GLU A 114 -3.38 4.65 8.60
CA GLU A 114 -4.40 4.32 9.61
C GLU A 114 -4.21 2.91 10.17
N VAL A 115 -3.91 1.94 9.30
CA VAL A 115 -3.64 0.55 9.72
C VAL A 115 -2.36 0.47 10.54
N LEU A 116 -1.30 1.20 10.18
CA LEU A 116 -0.07 1.26 10.96
C LEU A 116 -0.30 1.86 12.35
N LEU A 117 -1.09 2.92 12.45
CA LEU A 117 -1.47 3.52 13.73
C LEU A 117 -2.31 2.54 14.57
N ALA A 118 -3.26 1.83 13.96
CA ALA A 118 -4.04 0.81 14.65
C ALA A 118 -3.16 -0.35 15.15
N GLN A 119 -2.19 -0.78 14.36
CA GLN A 119 -1.21 -1.80 14.79
C GLN A 119 -0.36 -1.31 15.96
N LEU A 120 0.11 -0.06 15.91
CA LEU A 120 0.88 0.53 17.01
C LEU A 120 0.07 0.54 18.31
N LEU A 121 -1.18 1.01 18.25
CA LEU A 121 -2.09 1.01 19.41
C LEU A 121 -2.34 -0.40 19.93
N GLY A 122 -2.56 -1.36 19.03
CA GLY A 122 -2.72 -2.77 19.39
C GLY A 122 -1.49 -3.35 20.09
N LEU A 123 -0.29 -3.00 19.62
CA LEU A 123 0.97 -3.40 20.24
C LEU A 123 1.13 -2.80 21.65
N MET A 124 0.75 -1.54 21.83
CA MET A 124 0.79 -0.88 23.15
C MET A 124 -0.17 -1.53 24.16
N GLN A 125 -1.34 -1.99 23.71
CA GLN A 125 -2.32 -2.70 24.55
C GLN A 125 -2.00 -4.20 24.73
N SER A 126 -1.13 -4.77 23.91
CA SER A 126 -0.82 -6.21 23.89
C SER A 126 -0.35 -6.74 25.24
N PRO A 127 0.54 -6.09 26.02
CA PRO A 127 0.97 -6.60 27.33
C PRO A 127 -0.20 -6.74 28.30
N ILE A 128 -1.06 -5.74 28.37
CA ILE A 128 -2.22 -5.72 29.28
C ILE A 128 -3.20 -6.82 28.89
N SER A 129 -3.51 -6.94 27.62
CA SER A 129 -4.44 -7.95 27.10
C SER A 129 -3.90 -9.37 27.29
N ARG A 130 -2.58 -9.58 27.17
CA ARG A 130 -1.96 -10.88 27.40
C ARG A 130 -2.01 -11.28 28.86
N THR A 131 -1.73 -10.38 29.79
CA THR A 131 -1.83 -10.67 31.24
C THR A 131 -3.27 -10.97 31.64
N ALA A 132 -4.25 -10.21 31.15
CA ALA A 132 -5.66 -10.48 31.40
C ALA A 132 -6.10 -11.86 30.90
N ARG A 133 -5.67 -12.25 29.68
CA ARG A 133 -5.96 -13.59 29.10
C ARG A 133 -5.33 -14.71 29.91
N VAL A 134 -4.08 -14.53 30.36
CA VAL A 134 -3.41 -15.54 31.19
C VAL A 134 -4.12 -15.71 32.54
N LEU A 135 -4.53 -14.60 33.17
CA LEU A 135 -5.28 -14.66 34.43
C LEU A 135 -6.67 -15.31 34.23
N ALA A 136 -7.37 -14.99 33.13
CA ALA A 136 -8.63 -15.65 32.80
C ALA A 136 -8.47 -17.16 32.59
N ALA A 137 -7.46 -17.54 31.80
CA ALA A 137 -7.16 -18.97 31.57
C ALA A 137 -6.76 -19.72 32.87
N LEU A 138 -6.06 -19.04 33.78
CA LEU A 138 -5.76 -19.62 35.10
C LEU A 138 -7.01 -19.77 35.98
N ALA A 139 -7.92 -18.77 35.93
CA ALA A 139 -9.20 -18.84 36.64
C ALA A 139 -10.07 -19.98 36.11
N GLU A 140 -10.17 -20.13 34.77
CA GLU A 140 -10.88 -21.25 34.16
C GLU A 140 -10.27 -22.63 34.55
N LYS A 141 -8.95 -22.77 34.52
CA LYS A 141 -8.28 -24.01 34.94
C LYS A 141 -8.50 -24.31 36.41
N ARG A 142 -8.51 -23.30 37.29
CA ARG A 142 -8.80 -23.50 38.72
C ARG A 142 -10.29 -23.77 38.94
N GLY A 143 -11.19 -23.10 38.19
CA GLY A 143 -12.62 -23.37 38.23
C GLY A 143 -13.00 -24.75 37.70
N ALA A 144 -12.33 -25.19 36.64
CA ALA A 144 -12.51 -26.55 36.08
C ALA A 144 -11.76 -27.66 36.88
N GLY A 145 -10.76 -27.24 37.67
CA GLY A 145 -9.97 -28.16 38.52
C GLY A 145 -10.44 -28.20 40.00
N ALA A 146 -11.55 -27.54 40.32
CA ALA A 146 -12.23 -27.68 41.59
C ALA A 146 -13.39 -28.70 41.47
N PRO A 147 -13.13 -30.00 41.38
CA PRO A 147 -14.19 -30.99 41.47
C PRO A 147 -14.33 -31.40 42.92
N ALA A 148 -15.52 -31.26 43.45
CA ALA A 148 -16.15 -32.23 44.33
C ALA A 148 -15.40 -32.72 45.60
N GLU A 149 -14.44 -31.94 46.15
CA GLU A 149 -13.81 -32.31 47.42
C GLU A 149 -14.41 -31.58 48.63
N ALA A 150 -15.39 -30.68 48.38
CA ALA A 150 -16.12 -29.94 49.43
C ALA A 150 -17.54 -30.48 49.69
N ALA A 151 -17.92 -31.64 49.11
CA ALA A 151 -19.25 -32.22 49.30
C ALA A 151 -19.21 -33.58 50.09
N ALA A 152 -18.08 -33.89 50.76
CA ALA A 152 -17.94 -35.06 51.59
C ALA A 152 -17.20 -34.73 52.90
N ALA A 153 -17.79 -33.84 53.71
CA ALA A 153 -17.50 -33.70 55.14
C ALA A 153 -18.75 -33.22 55.84
#